data_b3088278878cadfb4b286d5223f17764
#
_entry.id   b3088278878cadfb4b286d5223f17764
#
_cell.length_a   1.000
_cell.length_b   1.000
_cell.length_c   1.000
_cell.angle_alpha   90.00
_cell.angle_beta   90.00
_cell.angle_gamma   90.00
#
_symmetry.space_group_name_H-M   'P 1'
#
loop_
_entity.id
_entity.type
_entity.pdbx_description
1 polymer ?
#
loop_
_entity_poly.entity_id
_entity_poly.type
_entity_poly.pdbx_seq_one_letter_code
_entity_poly.pdbx_strand_id
1 'polypeptide(L)'
;MDIKLLTITWSHSNEFDISKTSLYKSFKRFNPDKELIHHHFNRGHHSQLEREYQQTFGAESEYLLYKITLLLEKVKEINSEYIIFCDANDVTCFTSVDDLPNHFDLENNIIIGHEKNMWPTPERKKTWPGYTDYDESHLSNRTFLNSGMILAKTRKYAELLQSLIDNVLSTRIPTFSNDQGAFTYYYNMNIEPNIKLDLDSLFAVNTFSRNVNEYRFEDGRLVSNSTGIKPYFLHDNGWNHGSPRYHNYFELRRLYSNTYPRLKDISKLKAIPQEHQNYLIRLRDEFGFTPNTVYDVGACATQWTLVAKEVWPNSKYILFEAMEESEEVFVETEHQYHIGVFSDVDDKEITFYKNVTFPGGNSYYMENPEHSSMAKVLFDNPSNQFKRKTVTLDTVRRNRNFPYPDLLKIDVQGCEIDILKGSTDILKHVKHLIVELQHVEYNIGAQLFDASIPIIESMGFELITPRFSPSSPADADYHFKRKEI
;
A
#
# COMPACT_ATOMS: atom_id res chain seq x y z
N MET A 1 30.27 -6.39 9.65
CA MET A 1 29.87 -6.95 10.97
C MET A 1 29.02 -8.20 10.79
N ASP A 2 29.12 -9.12 11.72
CA ASP A 2 28.29 -10.32 11.72
C ASP A 2 26.93 -10.00 12.35
N ILE A 3 25.97 -9.66 11.52
CA ILE A 3 24.62 -9.29 11.87
C ILE A 3 23.62 -10.07 11.02
N LYS A 4 22.62 -10.66 11.68
CA LYS A 4 21.53 -11.38 11.02
C LYS A 4 20.19 -10.74 11.34
N LEU A 5 19.25 -10.86 10.42
CA LEU A 5 17.88 -10.41 10.62
C LEU A 5 16.99 -11.63 10.87
N LEU A 6 16.26 -11.61 11.98
CA LEU A 6 15.26 -12.60 12.33
C LEU A 6 13.86 -12.03 12.23
N THR A 7 12.98 -12.77 11.61
CA THR A 7 11.55 -12.45 11.59
C THR A 7 10.71 -13.71 11.74
N ILE A 8 9.53 -13.55 12.31
CA ILE A 8 8.57 -14.65 12.48
C ILE A 8 7.21 -14.25 11.93
N THR A 9 6.49 -15.22 11.41
CA THR A 9 5.12 -15.05 10.93
C THR A 9 4.19 -16.10 11.53
N TRP A 10 2.92 -15.76 11.62
CA TRP A 10 1.85 -16.59 12.15
C TRP A 10 0.67 -16.61 11.21
N SER A 11 0.16 -17.77 10.88
CA SER A 11 -1.11 -17.88 10.17
C SER A 11 -1.76 -19.25 10.44
N HIS A 12 -2.98 -19.42 9.96
CA HIS A 12 -3.64 -20.73 9.91
C HIS A 12 -3.22 -21.54 8.66
N SER A 13 -2.49 -20.93 7.73
CA SER A 13 -1.89 -21.62 6.58
C SER A 13 -0.63 -22.38 7.01
N ASN A 14 -0.33 -23.47 6.32
CA ASN A 14 0.93 -24.18 6.48
C ASN A 14 2.10 -23.53 5.76
N GLU A 15 1.83 -22.57 4.87
CA GLU A 15 2.81 -21.96 4.00
C GLU A 15 2.75 -20.44 4.10
N PHE A 16 3.90 -19.82 4.17
CA PHE A 16 4.10 -18.39 4.07
C PHE A 16 5.38 -18.11 3.28
N ASP A 17 5.24 -17.41 2.17
CA ASP A 17 6.37 -17.05 1.33
C ASP A 17 6.92 -15.68 1.72
N ILE A 18 7.97 -15.67 2.55
CA ILE A 18 8.64 -14.45 3.01
C ILE A 18 9.20 -13.63 1.84
N SER A 19 9.56 -14.26 0.72
CA SER A 19 10.15 -13.57 -0.44
C SER A 19 9.20 -12.55 -1.07
N LYS A 20 7.91 -12.66 -0.81
CA LYS A 20 6.89 -11.72 -1.28
C LYS A 20 6.76 -10.48 -0.41
N THR A 21 7.31 -10.46 0.80
CA THR A 21 7.21 -9.33 1.72
C THR A 21 8.10 -8.15 1.32
N SER A 22 7.70 -6.95 1.75
CA SER A 22 8.51 -5.74 1.62
C SER A 22 9.83 -5.87 2.36
N LEU A 23 9.80 -6.48 3.54
CA LEU A 23 10.99 -6.73 4.34
C LEU A 23 12.03 -7.53 3.56
N TYR A 24 11.67 -8.70 3.05
CA TYR A 24 12.62 -9.56 2.34
C TYR A 24 13.23 -8.85 1.13
N LYS A 25 12.38 -8.28 0.27
CA LYS A 25 12.82 -7.63 -0.97
C LYS A 25 13.73 -6.43 -0.70
N SER A 26 13.33 -5.56 0.22
CA SER A 26 14.12 -4.38 0.55
C SER A 26 15.40 -4.75 1.30
N PHE A 27 15.35 -5.67 2.27
CA PHE A 27 16.53 -6.12 3.00
C PHE A 27 17.56 -6.74 2.05
N LYS A 28 17.16 -7.67 1.19
CA LYS A 28 18.05 -8.33 0.23
C LYS A 28 18.61 -7.40 -0.84
N ARG A 29 17.90 -6.33 -1.16
CA ARG A 29 18.40 -5.29 -2.08
C ARG A 29 19.61 -4.56 -1.53
N PHE A 30 19.60 -4.20 -0.26
CA PHE A 30 20.67 -3.42 0.38
C PHE A 30 21.68 -4.28 1.12
N ASN A 31 21.33 -5.50 1.44
CA ASN A 31 22.11 -6.45 2.22
C ASN A 31 22.12 -7.84 1.55
N PRO A 32 22.63 -7.98 0.30
CA PRO A 32 22.56 -9.23 -0.45
C PRO A 32 23.28 -10.38 0.27
N ASP A 33 24.38 -10.06 0.97
CA ASP A 33 25.25 -11.04 1.66
C ASP A 33 24.77 -11.38 3.07
N LYS A 34 23.83 -10.62 3.62
CA LYS A 34 23.32 -10.86 4.97
C LYS A 34 22.23 -11.92 4.98
N GLU A 35 22.22 -12.71 6.02
CA GLU A 35 21.17 -13.70 6.23
C GLU A 35 19.90 -13.05 6.79
N LEU A 36 18.77 -13.37 6.17
CA LEU A 36 17.44 -13.14 6.72
C LEU A 36 16.87 -14.50 7.10
N ILE A 37 16.65 -14.71 8.39
CA ILE A 37 16.13 -15.93 8.97
C ILE A 37 14.63 -15.72 9.19
N HIS A 38 13.82 -16.58 8.60
CA HIS A 38 12.38 -16.54 8.73
C HIS A 38 11.85 -17.86 9.27
N HIS A 39 10.99 -17.76 10.28
CA HIS A 39 10.23 -18.89 10.80
C HIS A 39 8.75 -18.64 10.65
N HIS A 40 8.07 -19.60 10.06
CA HIS A 40 6.61 -19.59 9.94
C HIS A 40 5.99 -20.59 10.90
N PHE A 41 5.04 -20.10 11.71
CA PHE A 41 4.32 -20.92 12.67
C PHE A 41 2.86 -21.07 12.28
N ASN A 42 2.44 -22.33 12.09
CA ASN A 42 1.02 -22.62 11.89
C ASN A 42 0.32 -22.70 13.25
N ARG A 43 -0.66 -21.83 13.45
CA ARG A 43 -1.47 -21.81 14.67
C ARG A 43 -2.14 -23.13 15.02
N GLY A 44 -2.53 -23.93 14.00
CA GLY A 44 -3.21 -25.19 14.21
C GLY A 44 -2.33 -26.31 14.82
N HIS A 45 -1.02 -26.31 14.55
CA HIS A 45 -0.09 -27.32 15.06
C HIS A 45 0.32 -27.11 16.52
N HIS A 46 0.12 -25.91 17.06
CA HIS A 46 0.53 -25.53 18.40
C HIS A 46 -0.63 -25.53 19.42
N SER A 47 -1.77 -26.05 19.02
CA SER A 47 -3.01 -26.03 19.83
C SER A 47 -2.91 -26.74 21.18
N GLN A 48 -1.94 -27.58 21.41
CA GLN A 48 -1.75 -28.26 22.70
C GLN A 48 -0.99 -27.36 23.68
N LEU A 49 0.13 -26.77 23.26
CA LEU A 49 0.88 -25.82 24.07
C LEU A 49 0.07 -24.55 24.34
N GLU A 50 -0.66 -24.05 23.35
CA GLU A 50 -1.61 -22.96 23.53
C GLU A 50 -2.65 -23.32 24.62
N ARG A 51 -3.23 -24.51 24.59
CA ARG A 51 -4.20 -24.97 25.61
C ARG A 51 -3.61 -25.11 27.00
N GLU A 52 -2.38 -25.59 27.11
CA GLU A 52 -1.67 -25.69 28.40
C GLU A 52 -1.40 -24.31 28.99
N TYR A 53 -1.03 -23.34 28.15
CA TYR A 53 -0.89 -21.95 28.55
C TYR A 53 -2.26 -21.31 28.89
N GLN A 54 -3.34 -21.63 28.15
CA GLN A 54 -4.73 -21.22 28.43
C GLN A 54 -5.17 -21.64 29.82
N GLN A 55 -4.95 -22.87 30.15
CA GLN A 55 -5.30 -23.42 31.46
C GLN A 55 -4.53 -22.77 32.61
N THR A 56 -3.31 -22.33 32.34
CA THR A 56 -2.39 -21.76 33.34
C THR A 56 -2.61 -20.26 33.54
N PHE A 57 -2.91 -19.50 32.49
CA PHE A 57 -2.85 -18.03 32.49
C PHE A 57 -4.14 -17.33 32.03
N GLY A 58 -5.15 -18.08 31.56
CA GLY A 58 -6.41 -17.53 31.02
C GLY A 58 -6.36 -17.23 29.52
N ALA A 59 -7.53 -17.15 28.90
CA ALA A 59 -7.72 -17.21 27.44
C ALA A 59 -6.99 -16.15 26.58
N GLU A 60 -6.62 -15.02 27.16
CA GLU A 60 -5.98 -13.91 26.40
C GLU A 60 -4.44 -13.91 26.48
N SER A 61 -3.84 -14.64 27.40
CA SER A 61 -2.38 -14.60 27.67
C SER A 61 -1.53 -15.58 26.83
N GLU A 62 -2.16 -16.47 26.14
CA GLU A 62 -1.58 -17.66 25.50
C GLU A 62 -0.61 -17.38 24.36
N TYR A 63 -1.08 -16.58 23.46
CA TYR A 63 -0.42 -16.33 22.16
C TYR A 63 0.97 -15.70 22.31
N LEU A 64 1.17 -14.98 23.39
CA LEU A 64 2.34 -14.15 23.59
C LEU A 64 3.51 -14.84 24.27
N LEU A 65 3.23 -15.62 25.30
CA LEU A 65 4.25 -16.43 25.93
C LEU A 65 4.80 -17.44 24.93
N TYR A 66 3.91 -17.97 24.11
CA TYR A 66 4.32 -18.87 23.05
C TYR A 66 5.21 -18.18 22.00
N LYS A 67 4.85 -16.98 21.54
CA LYS A 67 5.70 -16.18 20.63
C LYS A 67 7.09 -15.93 21.23
N ILE A 68 7.15 -15.51 22.49
CA ILE A 68 8.41 -15.22 23.19
C ILE A 68 9.24 -16.49 23.36
N THR A 69 8.62 -17.63 23.69
CA THR A 69 9.32 -18.92 23.83
C THR A 69 9.92 -19.37 22.50
N LEU A 70 9.15 -19.30 21.42
CA LEU A 70 9.65 -19.66 20.09
C LEU A 70 10.75 -18.71 19.61
N LEU A 71 10.61 -17.41 19.89
CA LEU A 71 11.68 -16.44 19.61
C LEU A 71 12.96 -16.85 20.33
N LEU A 72 12.88 -17.20 21.61
CA LEU A 72 14.03 -17.62 22.40
C LEU A 72 14.69 -18.87 21.81
N GLU A 73 13.90 -19.88 21.43
CA GLU A 73 14.42 -21.07 20.76
C GLU A 73 15.20 -20.70 19.50
N LYS A 74 14.61 -19.86 18.66
CA LYS A 74 15.22 -19.46 17.39
C LYS A 74 16.43 -18.56 17.56
N VAL A 75 16.41 -17.64 18.50
CA VAL A 75 17.58 -16.80 18.83
C VAL A 75 18.75 -17.65 19.33
N LYS A 76 18.50 -18.70 20.12
CA LYS A 76 19.55 -19.64 20.58
C LYS A 76 20.19 -20.42 19.44
N GLU A 77 19.51 -20.65 18.34
CA GLU A 77 20.03 -21.31 17.14
C GLU A 77 20.92 -20.39 16.29
N ILE A 78 20.84 -19.07 16.49
CA ILE A 78 21.51 -18.08 15.64
C ILE A 78 22.95 -17.86 16.12
N ASN A 79 23.89 -18.16 15.22
CA ASN A 79 25.30 -17.86 15.41
C ASN A 79 25.64 -16.55 14.69
N SER A 80 25.46 -15.41 15.37
CA SER A 80 25.91 -14.09 14.94
C SER A 80 26.18 -13.21 16.15
N GLU A 81 27.01 -12.19 15.98
CA GLU A 81 27.31 -11.24 17.05
C GLU A 81 26.10 -10.38 17.36
N TYR A 82 25.44 -9.88 16.31
CA TYR A 82 24.28 -9.00 16.41
C TYR A 82 23.06 -9.62 15.75
N ILE A 83 21.90 -9.27 16.27
CA ILE A 83 20.61 -9.65 15.73
C ILE A 83 19.71 -8.40 15.57
N ILE A 84 19.01 -8.36 14.45
CA ILE A 84 17.84 -7.50 14.25
C ILE A 84 16.62 -8.42 14.28
N PHE A 85 15.71 -8.19 15.22
CA PHE A 85 14.38 -8.78 15.17
C PHE A 85 13.40 -7.74 14.62
N CYS A 86 12.55 -8.14 13.67
CA CYS A 86 11.48 -7.27 13.16
C CYS A 86 10.26 -8.07 12.73
N ASP A 87 9.11 -7.40 12.72
CA ASP A 87 7.88 -7.92 12.14
C ASP A 87 8.04 -8.12 10.62
N ALA A 88 7.34 -9.11 10.06
CA ALA A 88 7.59 -9.56 8.68
C ALA A 88 6.85 -8.78 7.61
N ASN A 89 5.61 -8.34 7.92
CA ASN A 89 4.66 -7.90 6.89
C ASN A 89 4.70 -6.40 6.61
N ASP A 90 5.10 -5.62 7.58
CA ASP A 90 4.97 -4.17 7.63
C ASP A 90 6.30 -3.43 7.85
N VAL A 91 7.42 -4.10 7.60
CA VAL A 91 8.76 -3.52 7.71
C VAL A 91 9.41 -3.37 6.33
N THR A 92 10.12 -2.26 6.14
CA THR A 92 10.93 -1.98 4.95
C THR A 92 12.32 -1.51 5.36
N CYS A 93 13.36 -2.08 4.76
CA CYS A 93 14.75 -1.69 4.93
C CYS A 93 15.16 -0.65 3.87
N PHE A 94 15.93 0.38 4.24
CA PHE A 94 16.31 1.47 3.33
C PHE A 94 17.79 1.50 2.96
N THR A 95 18.62 0.75 3.65
CA THR A 95 20.08 0.82 3.47
C THR A 95 20.79 -0.43 3.97
N SER A 96 22.13 -0.53 3.75
CA SER A 96 22.95 -1.54 4.41
C SER A 96 22.89 -1.38 5.93
N VAL A 97 22.87 -2.53 6.63
CA VAL A 97 22.92 -2.57 8.11
C VAL A 97 24.33 -2.77 8.66
N ASP A 98 25.36 -2.70 7.82
CA ASP A 98 26.74 -3.01 8.21
C ASP A 98 27.29 -2.08 9.31
N ASP A 99 26.90 -0.81 9.29
CA ASP A 99 27.33 0.20 10.26
C ASP A 99 26.32 0.44 11.37
N LEU A 100 25.13 -0.13 11.28
CA LEU A 100 24.04 0.09 12.24
C LEU A 100 24.45 -0.15 13.70
N PRO A 101 25.19 -1.25 14.05
CA PRO A 101 25.62 -1.47 15.42
C PRO A 101 26.53 -0.37 15.98
N ASN A 102 27.27 0.36 15.12
CA ASN A 102 28.20 1.40 15.56
C ASN A 102 27.50 2.65 16.11
N HIS A 103 26.23 2.82 15.82
CA HIS A 103 25.44 3.96 16.27
C HIS A 103 24.88 3.81 17.67
N PHE A 104 25.02 2.62 18.28
CA PHE A 104 24.42 2.28 19.56
C PHE A 104 25.43 1.56 20.49
N ASP A 105 25.35 1.80 21.77
CA ASP A 105 26.10 1.03 22.78
C ASP A 105 25.42 -0.34 23.00
N LEU A 106 25.65 -1.29 22.09
CA LEU A 106 25.09 -2.63 22.15
C LEU A 106 25.83 -3.56 23.13
N GLU A 107 27.01 -3.14 23.63
CA GLU A 107 27.68 -3.85 24.72
C GLU A 107 26.86 -3.83 26.00
N ASN A 108 26.19 -2.71 26.25
CA ASN A 108 25.43 -2.50 27.46
C ASN A 108 23.92 -2.51 27.23
N ASN A 109 23.43 -2.24 26.02
CA ASN A 109 22.02 -1.96 25.78
C ASN A 109 21.40 -2.90 24.73
N ILE A 110 20.08 -3.03 24.82
CA ILE A 110 19.18 -3.56 23.82
C ILE A 110 18.36 -2.39 23.29
N ILE A 111 18.38 -2.14 22.00
CA ILE A 111 17.67 -1.03 21.37
C ILE A 111 16.33 -1.53 20.87
N ILE A 112 15.27 -0.87 21.28
CA ILE A 112 13.89 -1.18 20.88
C ILE A 112 13.27 0.04 20.21
N GLY A 113 12.51 -0.18 19.17
CA GLY A 113 11.77 0.87 18.48
C GLY A 113 10.81 1.63 19.41
N HIS A 114 10.50 2.87 19.09
CA HIS A 114 9.58 3.66 19.87
C HIS A 114 8.41 4.18 19.04
N GLU A 115 7.29 4.45 19.72
CA GLU A 115 6.08 5.04 19.14
C GLU A 115 5.75 6.36 19.83
N LYS A 116 5.12 7.29 19.10
CA LYS A 116 4.62 8.55 19.67
C LYS A 116 3.34 8.36 20.49
N ASN A 117 2.54 7.38 20.13
CA ASN A 117 1.28 7.09 20.79
C ASN A 117 1.27 5.67 21.35
N MET A 118 0.49 5.51 22.39
CA MET A 118 0.37 4.22 23.05
C MET A 118 -0.50 3.26 22.27
N TRP A 119 0.01 2.06 22.05
CA TRP A 119 -0.73 0.90 21.59
C TRP A 119 -0.73 -0.19 22.67
N PRO A 120 -1.85 -0.86 22.93
CA PRO A 120 -3.21 -0.57 22.48
C PRO A 120 -3.84 0.67 23.13
N THR A 121 -5.05 1.03 22.68
CA THR A 121 -5.76 2.27 23.09
C THR A 121 -5.96 2.44 24.60
N PRO A 122 -6.20 3.69 25.08
CA PRO A 122 -6.40 3.99 26.50
C PRO A 122 -7.39 3.10 27.26
N GLU A 123 -8.46 2.66 26.60
CA GLU A 123 -9.49 1.83 27.24
C GLU A 123 -8.99 0.42 27.61
N ARG A 124 -8.07 -0.13 26.82
CA ARG A 124 -7.40 -1.41 27.11
C ARG A 124 -6.25 -1.27 28.11
N LYS A 125 -5.78 -0.06 28.39
CA LYS A 125 -4.68 0.24 29.33
C LYS A 125 -5.00 -0.13 30.77
N LYS A 126 -6.24 0.03 31.19
CA LYS A 126 -6.68 -0.16 32.59
C LYS A 126 -6.40 -1.58 33.12
N THR A 127 -6.07 -2.50 32.22
CA THR A 127 -5.83 -3.90 32.55
C THR A 127 -4.34 -4.30 32.54
N TRP A 128 -3.42 -3.41 32.14
CA TRP A 128 -2.01 -3.74 32.04
C TRP A 128 -1.24 -3.36 33.31
N PRO A 129 -0.57 -4.30 33.98
CA PRO A 129 0.33 -3.98 35.09
C PRO A 129 1.42 -3.00 34.66
N GLY A 130 1.70 -2.02 35.52
CA GLY A 130 2.67 -0.95 35.22
C GLY A 130 2.11 0.24 34.44
N TYR A 131 0.84 0.19 34.02
CA TYR A 131 0.12 1.35 33.47
C TYR A 131 -0.90 1.97 34.45
N THR A 132 -1.36 1.24 35.44
CA THR A 132 -2.37 1.69 36.40
C THR A 132 -1.89 2.80 37.34
N ASP A 133 -0.56 2.87 37.56
CA ASP A 133 0.06 3.85 38.45
C ASP A 133 0.63 5.06 37.70
N TYR A 134 0.28 5.19 36.45
CA TYR A 134 0.80 6.23 35.58
C TYR A 134 -0.07 7.47 35.58
N ASP A 135 0.45 8.55 36.14
CA ASP A 135 -0.18 9.87 36.12
C ASP A 135 -0.32 10.40 34.68
N GLU A 136 -1.56 10.59 34.23
CA GLU A 136 -1.90 11.08 32.88
C GLU A 136 -1.36 12.49 32.59
N SER A 137 -0.99 13.26 33.63
CA SER A 137 -0.46 14.63 33.50
C SER A 137 0.87 14.70 32.73
N HIS A 138 1.57 13.57 32.57
CA HIS A 138 2.84 13.47 31.88
C HIS A 138 2.75 12.93 30.44
N LEU A 139 1.55 12.71 29.89
CA LEU A 139 1.35 12.08 28.57
C LEU A 139 1.87 12.88 27.37
N SER A 140 2.03 14.20 27.50
CA SER A 140 2.44 15.06 26.38
C SER A 140 3.88 14.87 25.88
N ASN A 141 4.76 14.22 26.67
CA ASN A 141 6.17 14.00 26.35
C ASN A 141 6.57 12.52 26.34
N ARG A 142 5.64 11.57 26.31
CA ARG A 142 5.96 10.15 26.43
C ARG A 142 6.25 9.51 25.10
N THR A 143 7.25 8.66 25.15
CA THR A 143 7.59 7.69 24.13
C THR A 143 7.15 6.31 24.59
N PHE A 144 6.55 5.54 23.69
CA PHE A 144 6.06 4.20 23.95
C PHE A 144 6.94 3.19 23.24
N LEU A 145 7.17 2.04 23.87
CA LEU A 145 7.94 0.96 23.31
C LEU A 145 7.15 0.27 22.16
N ASN A 146 7.87 -0.11 21.09
CA ASN A 146 7.36 -0.98 20.04
C ASN A 146 8.22 -2.24 19.91
N SER A 147 7.66 -3.40 20.25
CA SER A 147 8.35 -4.69 20.26
C SER A 147 8.58 -5.30 18.87
N GLY A 148 8.02 -4.72 17.81
CA GLY A 148 8.19 -5.19 16.44
C GLY A 148 9.54 -4.84 15.80
N MET A 149 10.40 -4.07 16.50
CA MET A 149 11.73 -3.68 16.04
C MET A 149 12.73 -3.71 17.20
N ILE A 150 13.66 -4.64 17.16
CA ILE A 150 14.69 -4.83 18.23
C ILE A 150 16.06 -5.03 17.60
N LEU A 151 17.07 -4.32 18.11
CA LEU A 151 18.48 -4.46 17.77
C LEU A 151 19.29 -4.74 19.02
N ALA A 152 20.08 -5.82 19.02
CA ALA A 152 20.86 -6.24 20.18
C ALA A 152 22.04 -7.11 19.80
N LYS A 153 22.96 -7.35 20.76
CA LYS A 153 23.79 -8.56 20.72
C LYS A 153 22.90 -9.80 20.87
N THR A 154 23.14 -10.80 20.05
CA THR A 154 22.31 -12.03 19.99
C THR A 154 22.15 -12.67 21.38
N ARG A 155 23.26 -12.75 22.15
CA ARG A 155 23.22 -13.30 23.51
C ARG A 155 22.35 -12.48 24.45
N LYS A 156 22.46 -11.13 24.42
CA LYS A 156 21.65 -10.24 25.28
C LYS A 156 20.16 -10.35 24.97
N TYR A 157 19.82 -10.49 23.71
CA TYR A 157 18.44 -10.68 23.32
C TYR A 157 17.88 -12.02 23.84
N ALA A 158 18.66 -13.09 23.75
CA ALA A 158 18.28 -14.38 24.34
C ALA A 158 18.12 -14.31 25.88
N GLU A 159 19.02 -13.60 26.57
CA GLU A 159 18.95 -13.38 28.02
C GLU A 159 17.67 -12.59 28.39
N LEU A 160 17.33 -11.54 27.64
CA LEU A 160 16.10 -10.77 27.85
C LEU A 160 14.85 -11.65 27.65
N LEU A 161 14.79 -12.42 26.56
CA LEU A 161 13.66 -13.31 26.30
C LEU A 161 13.50 -14.38 27.39
N GLN A 162 14.60 -14.95 27.86
CA GLN A 162 14.59 -15.91 28.98
C GLN A 162 14.07 -15.25 30.26
N SER A 163 14.57 -14.06 30.59
CA SER A 163 14.09 -13.29 31.75
C SER A 163 12.60 -12.97 31.68
N LEU A 164 12.10 -12.61 30.49
CA LEU A 164 10.66 -12.40 30.28
C LEU A 164 9.86 -13.67 30.56
N ILE A 165 10.30 -14.83 30.09
CA ILE A 165 9.64 -16.12 30.33
C ILE A 165 9.64 -16.44 31.81
N ASP A 166 10.80 -16.38 32.46
CA ASP A 166 10.96 -16.75 33.88
C ASP A 166 10.12 -15.87 34.80
N ASN A 167 10.07 -14.57 34.55
CA ASN A 167 9.32 -13.64 35.37
C ASN A 167 7.82 -13.68 35.11
N VAL A 168 7.39 -13.81 33.85
CA VAL A 168 5.95 -13.92 33.52
C VAL A 168 5.38 -15.23 34.07
N LEU A 169 6.12 -16.34 33.95
CA LEU A 169 5.72 -17.65 34.49
C LEU A 169 5.71 -17.67 36.04
N SER A 170 6.69 -17.02 36.67
CA SER A 170 6.83 -17.04 38.13
C SER A 170 5.86 -16.12 38.87
N THR A 171 5.49 -14.99 38.29
CA THR A 171 4.74 -13.94 38.99
C THR A 171 3.23 -14.04 38.83
N ARG A 172 2.74 -14.96 37.97
CA ARG A 172 1.29 -15.08 37.65
C ARG A 172 0.66 -13.71 37.35
N ILE A 173 1.39 -12.80 36.70
CA ILE A 173 0.85 -11.51 36.28
C ILE A 173 -0.17 -11.77 35.18
N PRO A 174 -1.47 -11.64 35.45
CA PRO A 174 -2.51 -12.25 34.61
C PRO A 174 -2.91 -11.36 33.46
N THR A 175 -2.07 -10.67 32.74
CA THR A 175 -2.72 -9.77 31.74
C THR A 175 -1.83 -9.19 30.67
N PHE A 176 -0.79 -9.86 30.23
CA PHE A 176 -0.24 -9.40 28.96
C PHE A 176 -1.00 -10.04 27.81
N SER A 177 -1.84 -9.28 27.13
CA SER A 177 -2.52 -9.77 25.91
C SER A 177 -1.63 -9.75 24.67
N ASN A 178 -0.39 -9.23 24.75
CA ASN A 178 0.57 -9.19 23.64
C ASN A 178 2.02 -9.04 24.11
N ASP A 179 2.99 -9.43 23.27
CA ASP A 179 4.42 -9.33 23.54
C ASP A 179 4.87 -7.89 23.85
N GLN A 180 4.31 -6.90 23.16
CA GLN A 180 4.57 -5.49 23.42
C GLN A 180 4.25 -5.10 24.88
N GLY A 181 3.19 -5.67 25.45
CA GLY A 181 2.85 -5.46 26.85
C GLY A 181 3.92 -5.96 27.81
N ALA A 182 4.46 -7.15 27.58
CA ALA A 182 5.53 -7.71 28.38
C ALA A 182 6.81 -6.89 28.32
N PHE A 183 7.24 -6.50 27.12
CA PHE A 183 8.41 -5.62 26.95
C PHE A 183 8.19 -4.23 27.57
N THR A 184 6.99 -3.66 27.42
CA THR A 184 6.62 -2.37 27.99
C THR A 184 6.66 -2.40 29.52
N TYR A 185 6.15 -3.47 30.12
CA TYR A 185 6.23 -3.67 31.57
C TYR A 185 7.67 -3.70 32.07
N TYR A 186 8.53 -4.48 31.42
CA TYR A 186 9.94 -4.56 31.76
C TYR A 186 10.65 -3.21 31.69
N TYR A 187 10.36 -2.44 30.68
CA TYR A 187 10.91 -1.10 30.48
C TYR A 187 10.39 -0.11 31.54
N ASN A 188 9.09 -0.05 31.73
CA ASN A 188 8.46 0.93 32.64
C ASN A 188 8.78 0.65 34.11
N MET A 189 8.86 -0.62 34.48
CA MET A 189 9.20 -1.04 35.86
C MET A 189 10.72 -1.10 36.09
N ASN A 190 11.52 -0.74 35.08
CA ASN A 190 12.99 -0.78 35.13
C ASN A 190 13.55 -2.15 35.60
N ILE A 191 12.86 -3.24 35.21
CA ILE A 191 13.27 -4.61 35.52
C ILE A 191 14.53 -4.96 34.71
N GLU A 192 14.57 -4.51 33.45
CA GLU A 192 15.75 -4.62 32.60
C GLU A 192 16.23 -3.22 32.21
N PRO A 193 17.17 -2.64 32.98
CA PRO A 193 17.63 -1.27 32.80
C PRO A 193 18.41 -1.06 31.48
N ASN A 194 18.81 -2.16 30.84
CA ASN A 194 19.55 -2.14 29.59
C ASN A 194 18.65 -1.96 28.34
N ILE A 195 17.34 -1.98 28.50
CA ILE A 195 16.43 -1.62 27.41
C ILE A 195 16.51 -0.11 27.20
N LYS A 196 16.81 0.30 25.96
CA LYS A 196 16.81 1.69 25.50
C LYS A 196 15.91 1.85 24.29
N LEU A 197 15.16 2.93 24.26
CA LEU A 197 14.33 3.27 23.13
C LEU A 197 15.13 4.02 22.08
N ASP A 198 14.88 3.73 20.80
CA ASP A 198 15.42 4.47 19.65
C ASP A 198 14.69 5.80 19.48
N LEU A 199 14.90 6.75 20.39
CA LEU A 199 14.17 8.03 20.47
C LEU A 199 14.31 8.89 19.22
N ASP A 200 15.47 8.83 18.58
CA ASP A 200 15.78 9.60 17.38
C ASP A 200 15.24 8.93 16.10
N SER A 201 14.66 7.73 16.21
CA SER A 201 14.22 6.91 15.08
C SER A 201 15.32 6.68 14.05
N LEU A 202 16.56 6.47 14.50
CA LEU A 202 17.67 6.15 13.62
C LEU A 202 17.61 4.69 13.18
N PHE A 203 17.36 3.77 14.10
CA PHE A 203 17.19 2.35 13.79
C PHE A 203 15.90 2.13 13.01
N ALA A 204 14.75 2.56 13.58
CA ALA A 204 13.46 2.35 12.95
C ALA A 204 12.45 3.46 13.23
N VAL A 205 11.76 3.90 12.19
CA VAL A 205 10.56 4.72 12.31
C VAL A 205 9.35 3.83 12.47
N ASN A 206 8.70 3.90 13.62
CA ASN A 206 7.38 3.29 13.83
C ASN A 206 6.31 4.33 13.49
N THR A 207 5.39 3.98 12.59
CA THR A 207 4.50 4.97 11.96
C THR A 207 3.19 5.20 12.67
N PHE A 208 2.87 4.39 13.68
CA PHE A 208 1.62 4.54 14.39
C PHE A 208 1.40 5.97 14.90
N SER A 209 0.34 6.60 14.39
CA SER A 209 -0.04 7.99 14.68
C SER A 209 1.00 9.06 14.33
N ARG A 210 1.96 8.79 13.48
CA ARG A 210 2.84 9.82 12.91
C ARG A 210 2.19 10.47 11.71
N ASN A 211 2.55 11.74 11.47
CA ASN A 211 2.16 12.44 10.27
C ASN A 211 3.17 12.16 9.16
N VAL A 212 2.71 11.81 7.97
CA VAL A 212 3.56 11.63 6.78
C VAL A 212 4.45 12.85 6.50
N ASN A 213 3.98 14.05 6.80
CA ASN A 213 4.73 15.29 6.64
C ASN A 213 5.92 15.46 7.62
N GLU A 214 6.12 14.53 8.57
CA GLU A 214 7.31 14.52 9.41
C GLU A 214 8.55 14.02 8.65
N TYR A 215 8.34 13.42 7.50
CA TYR A 215 9.39 12.81 6.69
C TYR A 215 9.29 13.25 5.23
N ARG A 216 10.42 13.24 4.55
CA ARG A 216 10.55 13.40 3.09
C ARG A 216 11.44 12.30 2.53
N PHE A 217 11.42 12.17 1.21
CA PHE A 217 12.36 11.31 0.52
C PHE A 217 13.49 12.12 -0.10
N GLU A 218 14.70 11.64 0.08
CA GLU A 218 15.92 12.25 -0.45
C GLU A 218 16.88 11.12 -0.83
N ASP A 219 17.29 11.06 -2.08
CA ASP A 219 18.20 10.04 -2.62
C ASP A 219 17.75 8.59 -2.31
N GLY A 220 16.46 8.31 -2.44
CA GLY A 220 15.90 6.99 -2.20
C GLY A 220 15.85 6.57 -0.72
N ARG A 221 16.01 7.50 0.22
CA ARG A 221 15.91 7.25 1.67
C ARG A 221 14.89 8.15 2.32
N LEU A 222 14.27 7.63 3.36
CA LEU A 222 13.43 8.43 4.25
C LEU A 222 14.32 9.35 5.09
N VAL A 223 13.92 10.62 5.23
CA VAL A 223 14.65 11.64 5.99
C VAL A 223 13.67 12.37 6.91
N SER A 224 13.98 12.45 8.18
CA SER A 224 13.21 13.27 9.12
C SER A 224 13.33 14.74 8.78
N ASN A 225 12.20 15.44 8.64
CA ASN A 225 12.16 16.87 8.34
C ASN A 225 12.69 17.75 9.51
N SER A 226 12.54 17.25 10.73
CA SER A 226 12.97 18.00 11.93
C SER A 226 14.44 17.79 12.29
N THR A 227 14.97 16.57 12.09
CA THR A 227 16.32 16.19 12.55
C THR A 227 17.30 15.91 11.42
N GLY A 228 16.83 15.67 10.20
CA GLY A 228 17.65 15.22 9.08
C GLY A 228 18.10 13.75 9.19
N ILE A 229 17.70 13.04 10.23
CA ILE A 229 18.07 11.63 10.44
C ILE A 229 17.47 10.77 9.32
N LYS A 230 18.27 9.82 8.82
CA LYS A 230 17.91 8.84 7.80
C LYS A 230 17.77 7.47 8.46
N PRO A 231 16.57 7.02 8.80
CA PRO A 231 16.36 5.72 9.46
C PRO A 231 16.80 4.54 8.58
N TYR A 232 17.19 3.46 9.24
CA TYR A 232 17.53 2.20 8.56
C TYR A 232 16.28 1.44 8.14
N PHE A 233 15.22 1.50 8.97
CA PHE A 233 13.97 0.79 8.73
C PHE A 233 12.74 1.70 8.88
N LEU A 234 11.70 1.36 8.15
CA LEU A 234 10.35 1.81 8.38
C LEU A 234 9.55 0.61 8.89
N HIS A 235 8.86 0.77 10.02
CA HIS A 235 7.89 -0.18 10.53
C HIS A 235 6.50 0.47 10.48
N ASP A 236 5.71 0.03 9.53
CA ASP A 236 4.36 0.53 9.27
C ASP A 236 3.34 -0.16 10.20
N ASN A 237 3.64 -0.10 11.50
CA ASN A 237 2.85 -0.73 12.53
C ASN A 237 1.47 -0.07 12.68
N GLY A 238 0.48 -0.87 13.03
CA GLY A 238 -0.90 -0.39 13.21
C GLY A 238 -1.79 -0.52 11.97
N TRP A 239 -1.36 -1.26 10.99
CA TRP A 239 -2.12 -1.63 9.80
C TRP A 239 -3.26 -2.58 10.16
N ASN A 240 -4.25 -2.11 10.91
CA ASN A 240 -5.50 -2.83 11.05
C ASN A 240 -6.65 -1.85 11.16
N HIS A 241 -7.68 -2.12 10.35
CA HIS A 241 -9.04 -1.62 10.54
C HIS A 241 -9.42 -0.29 9.89
N GLY A 242 -9.20 -0.15 8.57
CA GLY A 242 -10.06 0.75 7.76
C GLY A 242 -9.96 2.24 8.07
N SER A 243 -8.88 2.71 8.69
CA SER A 243 -8.67 4.13 8.89
C SER A 243 -7.82 4.72 7.74
N PRO A 244 -8.30 5.76 7.04
CA PRO A 244 -7.54 6.44 5.98
C PRO A 244 -6.17 6.97 6.42
N ARG A 245 -5.96 7.15 7.72
CA ARG A 245 -4.70 7.67 8.29
C ARG A 245 -3.52 6.72 8.16
N TYR A 246 -3.76 5.42 7.91
CA TYR A 246 -2.73 4.39 7.84
C TYR A 246 -2.24 4.08 6.43
N HIS A 247 -2.98 4.48 5.39
CA HIS A 247 -2.62 4.23 4.00
C HIS A 247 -1.33 4.95 3.56
N ASN A 248 -1.02 6.09 4.16
CA ASN A 248 0.09 6.94 3.73
C ASN A 248 1.46 6.27 3.84
N TYR A 249 1.69 5.51 4.91
CA TYR A 249 2.96 4.81 5.11
C TYR A 249 3.01 3.47 4.38
N PHE A 250 1.87 2.82 4.19
CA PHE A 250 1.76 1.65 3.34
C PHE A 250 2.17 1.95 1.90
N GLU A 251 1.76 3.09 1.38
CA GLU A 251 2.17 3.57 0.05
C GLU A 251 3.67 3.89 0.01
N LEU A 252 4.22 4.52 1.04
CA LEU A 252 5.66 4.73 1.16
C LEU A 252 6.44 3.42 1.15
N ARG A 253 5.96 2.41 1.87
CA ARG A 253 6.55 1.07 1.86
C ARG A 253 6.56 0.45 0.46
N ARG A 254 5.49 0.61 -0.31
CA ARG A 254 5.40 0.14 -1.70
C ARG A 254 6.44 0.80 -2.59
N LEU A 255 6.66 2.11 -2.46
CA LEU A 255 7.69 2.85 -3.20
C LEU A 255 9.08 2.25 -3.02
N TYR A 256 9.40 1.77 -1.80
CA TYR A 256 10.73 1.27 -1.48
C TYR A 256 10.94 -0.21 -1.72
N SER A 257 9.88 -0.98 -1.65
CA SER A 257 10.01 -2.42 -1.80
C SER A 257 10.23 -2.89 -3.25
N ASN A 258 10.19 -2.00 -4.24
CA ASN A 258 10.04 -2.34 -5.66
C ASN A 258 8.90 -3.36 -5.89
N THR A 259 7.92 -3.38 -4.99
CA THR A 259 6.72 -4.19 -5.12
C THR A 259 5.63 -3.42 -5.85
N TYR A 260 6.01 -2.59 -6.81
CA TYR A 260 5.07 -2.19 -7.84
C TYR A 260 4.52 -3.51 -8.41
N PRO A 261 3.25 -3.80 -8.23
CA PRO A 261 2.72 -5.04 -8.78
C PRO A 261 2.99 -4.97 -10.27
N ARG A 262 3.69 -5.98 -10.82
CA ARG A 262 3.86 -6.02 -12.26
C ARG A 262 2.47 -6.02 -12.85
N LEU A 263 2.25 -5.22 -13.88
CA LEU A 263 0.94 -5.13 -14.52
C LEU A 263 0.42 -6.51 -14.93
N LYS A 264 1.33 -7.44 -15.27
CA LYS A 264 0.99 -8.87 -15.50
C LYS A 264 0.39 -9.59 -14.29
N ASP A 265 0.74 -9.20 -13.10
CA ASP A 265 0.15 -9.81 -11.88
C ASP A 265 -1.22 -9.19 -11.60
N ILE A 266 -1.40 -7.90 -11.90
CA ILE A 266 -2.67 -7.18 -11.80
C ILE A 266 -3.66 -7.70 -12.86
N SER A 267 -3.21 -7.93 -14.08
CA SER A 267 -4.07 -8.41 -15.17
C SER A 267 -4.76 -9.76 -14.88
N LYS A 268 -4.20 -10.54 -13.96
CA LYS A 268 -4.79 -11.81 -13.49
C LYS A 268 -5.82 -11.63 -12.38
N LEU A 269 -5.89 -10.44 -11.79
CA LEU A 269 -6.84 -10.13 -10.73
C LEU A 269 -8.08 -9.51 -11.36
N LYS A 270 -9.25 -10.11 -11.18
CA LYS A 270 -10.54 -9.48 -11.48
C LYS A 270 -10.81 -8.39 -10.43
N ALA A 271 -10.06 -7.30 -10.49
CA ALA A 271 -10.06 -6.26 -9.46
C ALA A 271 -10.99 -5.08 -9.80
N ILE A 272 -11.98 -5.30 -10.65
CA ILE A 272 -13.03 -4.32 -10.92
C ILE A 272 -14.20 -4.57 -9.96
N PRO A 273 -14.82 -3.50 -9.43
CA PRO A 273 -16.04 -3.64 -8.64
C PRO A 273 -17.10 -4.44 -9.40
N GLN A 274 -17.79 -5.32 -8.70
CA GLN A 274 -18.85 -6.17 -9.30
C GLN A 274 -19.97 -5.34 -9.94
N GLU A 275 -20.16 -4.11 -9.47
CA GLU A 275 -21.11 -3.15 -10.00
C GLU A 275 -20.86 -2.83 -11.48
N HIS A 276 -19.60 -2.78 -11.93
CA HIS A 276 -19.28 -2.60 -13.36
C HIS A 276 -19.81 -3.75 -14.20
N GLN A 277 -19.53 -5.00 -13.79
CA GLN A 277 -20.02 -6.16 -14.52
C GLN A 277 -21.56 -6.20 -14.56
N ASN A 278 -22.20 -5.96 -13.43
CA ASN A 278 -23.65 -5.92 -13.32
C ASN A 278 -24.23 -4.86 -14.25
N TYR A 279 -23.57 -3.69 -14.33
CA TYR A 279 -24.02 -2.62 -15.21
C TYR A 279 -23.84 -2.95 -16.71
N LEU A 280 -22.73 -3.57 -17.08
CA LEU A 280 -22.53 -4.03 -18.47
C LEU A 280 -23.55 -5.11 -18.88
N ILE A 281 -23.87 -6.03 -17.96
CA ILE A 281 -24.96 -7.02 -18.15
C ILE A 281 -26.30 -6.30 -18.35
N ARG A 282 -26.58 -5.28 -17.56
CA ARG A 282 -27.78 -4.47 -17.70
C ARG A 282 -27.84 -3.73 -19.05
N LEU A 283 -26.72 -3.19 -19.54
CA LEU A 283 -26.62 -2.58 -20.88
C LEU A 283 -26.99 -3.58 -21.96
N ARG A 284 -26.54 -4.84 -21.86
CA ARG A 284 -26.88 -5.90 -22.80
C ARG A 284 -28.36 -6.29 -22.70
N ASP A 285 -28.86 -6.56 -21.50
CA ASP A 285 -30.15 -7.22 -21.29
C ASP A 285 -31.32 -6.24 -21.27
N GLU A 286 -31.18 -5.04 -20.65
CA GLU A 286 -32.28 -4.07 -20.55
C GLU A 286 -32.25 -3.06 -21.70
N PHE A 287 -31.07 -2.66 -22.17
CA PHE A 287 -30.95 -1.70 -23.28
C PHE A 287 -30.79 -2.37 -24.64
N GLY A 288 -30.69 -3.72 -24.68
CA GLY A 288 -30.49 -4.49 -25.91
C GLY A 288 -29.19 -4.14 -26.64
N PHE A 289 -28.20 -3.63 -25.92
CA PHE A 289 -26.98 -3.11 -26.53
C PHE A 289 -25.86 -4.17 -26.57
N THR A 290 -25.39 -4.45 -27.77
CA THR A 290 -24.21 -5.30 -28.01
C THR A 290 -23.27 -4.55 -28.95
N PRO A 291 -22.13 -4.05 -28.48
CA PRO A 291 -21.19 -3.34 -29.32
C PRO A 291 -20.43 -4.26 -30.28
N ASN A 292 -20.19 -3.80 -31.50
CA ASN A 292 -19.25 -4.48 -32.40
C ASN A 292 -17.79 -4.12 -32.03
N THR A 293 -17.56 -2.87 -31.67
CA THR A 293 -16.24 -2.37 -31.30
C THR A 293 -16.31 -1.56 -30.01
N VAL A 294 -15.39 -1.85 -29.10
CA VAL A 294 -15.23 -1.19 -27.81
C VAL A 294 -13.84 -0.56 -27.75
N TYR A 295 -13.79 0.71 -27.39
CA TYR A 295 -12.55 1.39 -27.01
C TYR A 295 -12.47 1.46 -25.49
N ASP A 296 -11.37 0.96 -24.92
CA ASP A 296 -11.04 1.06 -23.49
C ASP A 296 -9.86 2.02 -23.35
N VAL A 297 -10.16 3.28 -22.95
CA VAL A 297 -9.16 4.34 -22.75
C VAL A 297 -8.85 4.45 -21.27
N GLY A 298 -7.57 4.28 -20.92
CA GLY A 298 -7.12 3.99 -19.57
C GLY A 298 -7.25 2.50 -19.26
N ALA A 299 -6.82 1.66 -20.21
CA ALA A 299 -6.99 0.20 -20.10
C ALA A 299 -6.06 -0.45 -19.05
N CYS A 300 -5.05 0.29 -18.55
CA CYS A 300 -4.11 -0.11 -17.50
C CYS A 300 -3.56 -1.53 -17.71
N ALA A 301 -4.12 -2.52 -17.03
CA ALA A 301 -3.75 -3.95 -17.13
C ALA A 301 -4.91 -4.80 -17.68
N THR A 302 -5.77 -4.23 -18.49
CA THR A 302 -6.92 -4.89 -19.18
C THR A 302 -8.07 -5.35 -18.27
N GLN A 303 -8.09 -4.96 -17.00
CA GLN A 303 -9.06 -5.50 -16.04
C GLN A 303 -10.51 -5.24 -16.45
N TRP A 304 -10.82 -4.00 -16.87
CA TRP A 304 -12.15 -3.66 -17.34
C TRP A 304 -12.49 -4.39 -18.64
N THR A 305 -11.56 -4.44 -19.59
CA THR A 305 -11.73 -5.18 -20.85
C THR A 305 -12.04 -6.65 -20.63
N LEU A 306 -11.38 -7.32 -19.66
CA LEU A 306 -11.65 -8.72 -19.34
C LEU A 306 -13.10 -8.95 -18.90
N VAL A 307 -13.60 -8.05 -18.05
CA VAL A 307 -15.00 -8.12 -17.59
C VAL A 307 -15.98 -7.80 -18.72
N ALA A 308 -15.68 -6.79 -19.53
CA ALA A 308 -16.50 -6.46 -20.69
C ALA A 308 -16.56 -7.61 -21.72
N LYS A 309 -15.44 -8.33 -21.90
CA LYS A 309 -15.36 -9.51 -22.78
C LYS A 309 -16.20 -10.70 -22.28
N GLU A 310 -16.39 -10.84 -20.98
CA GLU A 310 -17.35 -11.84 -20.45
C GLU A 310 -18.80 -11.51 -20.82
N VAL A 311 -19.14 -10.23 -20.91
CA VAL A 311 -20.49 -9.77 -21.27
C VAL A 311 -20.68 -9.78 -22.79
N TRP A 312 -19.67 -9.36 -23.55
CA TRP A 312 -19.69 -9.24 -25.01
C TRP A 312 -18.49 -9.97 -25.65
N PRO A 313 -18.49 -11.32 -25.67
CA PRO A 313 -17.34 -12.11 -26.10
C PRO A 313 -16.96 -11.94 -27.58
N ASN A 314 -17.90 -11.50 -28.41
CA ASN A 314 -17.72 -11.35 -29.85
C ASN A 314 -17.33 -9.90 -30.25
N SER A 315 -17.29 -8.96 -29.32
CA SER A 315 -16.90 -7.59 -29.60
C SER A 315 -15.39 -7.48 -29.83
N LYS A 316 -15.01 -6.53 -30.69
CA LYS A 316 -13.62 -6.17 -30.90
C LYS A 316 -13.19 -5.12 -29.85
N TYR A 317 -12.11 -5.37 -29.16
CA TYR A 317 -11.57 -4.43 -28.16
C TYR A 317 -10.30 -3.78 -28.69
N ILE A 318 -10.18 -2.45 -28.46
CA ILE A 318 -8.99 -1.66 -28.76
C ILE A 318 -8.60 -0.93 -27.49
N LEU A 319 -7.36 -1.13 -27.06
CA LEU A 319 -6.85 -0.68 -25.79
C LEU A 319 -5.98 0.58 -25.98
N PHE A 320 -6.20 1.56 -25.12
CA PHE A 320 -5.44 2.80 -25.12
C PHE A 320 -4.89 3.08 -23.72
N GLU A 321 -3.59 3.36 -23.63
CA GLU A 321 -2.96 3.57 -22.33
C GLU A 321 -1.77 4.54 -22.47
N ALA A 322 -1.51 5.35 -21.44
CA ALA A 322 -0.39 6.27 -21.42
C ALA A 322 0.91 5.61 -20.93
N MET A 323 0.80 4.54 -20.13
CA MET A 323 1.94 3.84 -19.55
C MET A 323 2.56 2.84 -20.54
N GLU A 324 3.86 2.98 -20.78
CA GLU A 324 4.61 2.06 -21.64
C GLU A 324 4.66 0.63 -21.07
N GLU A 325 4.63 0.50 -19.74
CA GLU A 325 4.64 -0.79 -19.06
C GLU A 325 3.39 -1.65 -19.33
N SER A 326 2.28 -1.02 -19.72
CA SER A 326 1.07 -1.74 -20.11
C SER A 326 1.25 -2.56 -21.39
N GLU A 327 2.22 -2.19 -22.23
CA GLU A 327 2.52 -2.94 -23.44
C GLU A 327 2.90 -4.40 -23.14
N GLU A 328 3.61 -4.66 -22.03
CA GLU A 328 3.96 -6.05 -21.64
C GLU A 328 2.75 -6.95 -21.38
N VAL A 329 1.59 -6.33 -21.03
CA VAL A 329 0.31 -7.05 -20.87
C VAL A 329 -0.42 -7.14 -22.20
N PHE A 330 -0.43 -6.04 -22.95
CA PHE A 330 -1.23 -5.95 -24.18
C PHE A 330 -0.72 -6.87 -25.28
N VAL A 331 0.60 -7.06 -25.40
CA VAL A 331 1.19 -8.00 -26.36
C VAL A 331 0.80 -9.47 -26.12
N GLU A 332 0.38 -9.81 -24.91
CA GLU A 332 -0.11 -11.16 -24.59
C GLU A 332 -1.61 -11.33 -24.91
N THR A 333 -2.29 -10.24 -25.28
CA THR A 333 -3.69 -10.28 -25.68
C THR A 333 -3.81 -10.32 -27.21
N GLU A 334 -4.98 -10.71 -27.71
CA GLU A 334 -5.32 -10.63 -29.14
C GLU A 334 -5.81 -9.22 -29.56
N HIS A 335 -5.84 -8.27 -28.60
CA HIS A 335 -6.41 -6.95 -28.82
C HIS A 335 -5.45 -6.01 -29.54
N GLN A 336 -5.99 -5.17 -30.41
CA GLN A 336 -5.26 -4.02 -30.92
C GLN A 336 -5.06 -2.98 -29.81
N TYR A 337 -3.95 -2.28 -29.81
CA TYR A 337 -3.68 -1.27 -28.79
C TYR A 337 -2.84 -0.12 -29.31
N HIS A 338 -2.80 0.98 -28.54
CA HIS A 338 -1.90 2.09 -28.71
C HIS A 338 -1.45 2.64 -27.36
N ILE A 339 -0.13 2.82 -27.22
CA ILE A 339 0.49 3.48 -26.07
C ILE A 339 0.72 4.94 -26.40
N GLY A 340 0.13 5.86 -25.63
CA GLY A 340 0.27 7.29 -25.81
C GLY A 340 -0.54 8.10 -24.80
N VAL A 341 -0.16 9.34 -24.58
CA VAL A 341 -0.90 10.26 -23.70
C VAL A 341 -1.97 10.98 -24.52
N PHE A 342 -3.23 10.70 -24.20
CA PHE A 342 -4.38 11.25 -24.95
C PHE A 342 -4.84 12.58 -24.38
N SER A 343 -5.22 13.52 -25.29
CA SER A 343 -5.69 14.85 -24.94
C SER A 343 -6.52 15.47 -26.06
N ASP A 344 -6.81 16.76 -25.94
CA ASP A 344 -7.59 17.55 -26.88
C ASP A 344 -6.84 17.92 -28.17
N VAL A 345 -5.51 17.88 -28.15
CA VAL A 345 -4.65 18.33 -29.26
C VAL A 345 -3.40 17.47 -29.39
N ASP A 346 -2.93 17.29 -30.63
CA ASP A 346 -1.70 16.57 -30.92
C ASP A 346 -0.44 17.41 -30.58
N ASP A 347 0.66 16.73 -30.25
CA ASP A 347 2.00 17.29 -30.06
C ASP A 347 2.16 18.34 -28.96
N LYS A 348 1.20 18.52 -28.09
CA LYS A 348 1.33 19.38 -26.91
C LYS A 348 2.26 18.73 -25.90
N GLU A 349 3.30 19.46 -25.49
CA GLU A 349 4.18 19.00 -24.42
C GLU A 349 3.51 19.17 -23.06
N ILE A 350 3.49 18.10 -22.29
CA ILE A 350 2.94 18.05 -20.94
C ILE A 350 3.92 17.40 -19.96
N THR A 351 3.68 17.59 -18.67
CA THR A 351 4.30 16.76 -17.64
C THR A 351 3.32 15.65 -17.26
N PHE A 352 3.74 14.41 -17.44
CA PHE A 352 2.98 13.23 -17.05
C PHE A 352 3.45 12.77 -15.67
N TYR A 353 2.54 12.62 -14.73
CA TYR A 353 2.79 12.22 -13.35
C TYR A 353 2.53 10.73 -13.19
N LYS A 354 3.57 9.98 -12.84
CA LYS A 354 3.49 8.54 -12.65
C LYS A 354 3.29 8.22 -11.19
N ASN A 355 2.13 7.64 -10.86
CA ASN A 355 1.87 7.07 -9.55
C ASN A 355 2.52 5.67 -9.49
N VAL A 356 3.72 5.60 -8.92
CA VAL A 356 4.48 4.34 -8.82
C VAL A 356 3.94 3.38 -7.76
N THR A 357 2.90 3.76 -7.03
CA THR A 357 2.26 2.92 -6.02
C THR A 357 0.98 2.28 -6.52
N PHE A 358 0.27 2.98 -7.39
CA PHE A 358 -0.99 2.52 -7.94
C PHE A 358 -1.08 2.84 -9.44
N PRO A 359 -0.99 1.83 -10.33
CA PRO A 359 -0.97 2.03 -11.78
C PRO A 359 -2.17 2.80 -12.34
N GLY A 360 -3.34 2.69 -11.71
CA GLY A 360 -4.54 3.42 -12.08
C GLY A 360 -4.53 4.91 -11.76
N GLY A 361 -3.52 5.42 -11.03
CA GLY A 361 -3.43 6.83 -10.63
C GLY A 361 -2.54 7.71 -11.54
N ASN A 362 -2.21 7.26 -12.74
CA ASN A 362 -1.34 7.99 -13.65
C ASN A 362 -2.10 9.04 -14.46
N SER A 363 -1.60 10.28 -14.52
CA SER A 363 -2.24 11.38 -15.25
C SER A 363 -1.26 12.47 -15.60
N TYR A 364 -1.62 13.39 -16.49
CA TYR A 364 -0.96 14.68 -16.62
C TYR A 364 -1.60 15.78 -15.75
N TYR A 365 -2.67 15.47 -15.05
CA TYR A 365 -3.19 16.26 -13.95
C TYR A 365 -2.67 15.67 -12.63
N MET A 366 -1.87 16.45 -11.90
CA MET A 366 -1.28 16.00 -10.64
C MET A 366 -2.36 15.75 -9.59
N GLU A 367 -2.29 14.65 -8.84
CA GLU A 367 -3.19 14.43 -7.70
C GLU A 367 -3.07 15.59 -6.68
N ASN A 368 -4.20 16.01 -6.16
CA ASN A 368 -4.29 17.12 -5.21
C ASN A 368 -3.88 16.67 -3.80
N PRO A 369 -2.87 17.29 -3.18
CA PRO A 369 -2.44 16.96 -1.82
C PRO A 369 -3.53 17.11 -0.75
N GLU A 370 -4.60 17.86 -1.02
CA GLU A 370 -5.74 17.98 -0.09
C GLU A 370 -6.61 16.72 -0.07
N HIS A 371 -6.61 15.94 -1.14
CA HIS A 371 -7.39 14.72 -1.29
C HIS A 371 -6.54 13.45 -1.33
N SER A 372 -5.29 13.57 -1.79
CA SER A 372 -4.32 12.48 -1.82
C SER A 372 -3.12 12.82 -0.93
N SER A 373 -3.04 12.20 0.21
CA SER A 373 -1.92 12.41 1.16
C SER A 373 -0.55 12.00 0.59
N MET A 374 -0.56 11.18 -0.45
CA MET A 374 0.65 10.72 -1.14
C MET A 374 1.06 11.62 -2.31
N ALA A 375 0.17 12.47 -2.80
CA ALA A 375 0.41 13.28 -3.99
C ALA A 375 1.72 14.08 -3.88
N LYS A 376 1.94 14.75 -2.76
CA LYS A 376 3.16 15.54 -2.55
C LYS A 376 4.43 14.68 -2.57
N VAL A 377 4.40 13.53 -1.91
CA VAL A 377 5.55 12.63 -1.83
C VAL A 377 5.88 12.02 -3.19
N LEU A 378 4.84 11.62 -3.93
CA LEU A 378 4.99 10.98 -5.23
C LEU A 378 5.43 11.96 -6.30
N PHE A 379 4.79 13.12 -6.34
CA PHE A 379 4.89 14.01 -7.50
C PHE A 379 5.84 15.18 -7.29
N ASP A 380 6.30 15.48 -6.07
CA ASP A 380 7.49 16.31 -5.83
C ASP A 380 8.79 15.58 -6.22
N ASN A 381 8.74 14.26 -6.39
CA ASN A 381 9.89 13.50 -6.87
C ASN A 381 10.03 13.62 -8.40
N PRO A 382 11.11 14.26 -8.91
CA PRO A 382 11.32 14.42 -10.36
C PRO A 382 11.38 13.10 -11.13
N SER A 383 11.75 11.99 -10.47
CA SER A 383 11.79 10.67 -11.10
C SER A 383 10.41 10.13 -11.49
N ASN A 384 9.35 10.71 -10.95
CA ASN A 384 7.97 10.35 -11.24
C ASN A 384 7.30 11.36 -12.21
N GLN A 385 8.06 12.29 -12.77
CA GLN A 385 7.60 13.30 -13.71
C GLN A 385 8.26 13.09 -15.07
N PHE A 386 7.48 12.91 -16.11
CA PHE A 386 7.95 12.63 -17.44
C PHE A 386 7.45 13.68 -18.44
N LYS A 387 8.33 14.21 -19.27
CA LYS A 387 7.91 15.02 -20.41
C LYS A 387 7.36 14.10 -21.50
N ARG A 388 6.13 14.33 -21.91
CA ARG A 388 5.41 13.58 -22.94
C ARG A 388 4.75 14.52 -23.91
N LYS A 389 4.49 14.04 -25.12
CA LYS A 389 3.65 14.70 -26.09
C LYS A 389 2.30 14.03 -26.15
N THR A 390 1.27 14.84 -26.28
CA THR A 390 -0.10 14.35 -26.39
C THR A 390 -0.43 13.93 -27.83
N VAL A 391 -1.46 13.10 -27.94
CA VAL A 391 -2.06 12.71 -29.22
C VAL A 391 -3.59 12.64 -29.04
N THR A 392 -4.34 12.96 -30.10
CA THR A 392 -5.80 12.82 -30.06
C THR A 392 -6.23 11.40 -30.44
N LEU A 393 -7.33 10.91 -29.90
CA LEU A 393 -7.89 9.60 -30.29
C LEU A 393 -8.25 9.57 -31.79
N ASP A 394 -8.75 10.68 -32.35
CA ASP A 394 -9.07 10.82 -33.77
C ASP A 394 -7.82 10.62 -34.65
N THR A 395 -6.67 11.17 -34.25
CA THR A 395 -5.40 11.01 -34.95
C THR A 395 -4.90 9.58 -34.88
N VAL A 396 -4.94 8.96 -33.70
CA VAL A 396 -4.50 7.55 -33.53
C VAL A 396 -5.41 6.62 -34.32
N ARG A 397 -6.72 6.78 -34.21
CA ARG A 397 -7.70 5.98 -34.96
C ARG A 397 -7.41 6.04 -36.47
N ARG A 398 -7.18 7.24 -37.02
CA ARG A 398 -6.85 7.44 -38.45
C ARG A 398 -5.55 6.75 -38.83
N ASN A 399 -4.47 7.02 -38.09
CA ASN A 399 -3.13 6.52 -38.40
C ASN A 399 -3.02 5.00 -38.29
N ARG A 400 -3.76 4.38 -37.36
CA ARG A 400 -3.79 2.95 -37.14
C ARG A 400 -4.88 2.24 -37.90
N ASN A 401 -5.74 2.99 -38.57
CA ASN A 401 -6.93 2.49 -39.28
C ASN A 401 -7.83 1.61 -38.39
N PHE A 402 -8.00 2.02 -37.13
CA PHE A 402 -8.88 1.32 -36.18
C PHE A 402 -10.36 1.53 -36.59
N PRO A 403 -11.23 0.49 -36.43
CA PRO A 403 -12.67 0.66 -36.64
C PRO A 403 -13.24 1.69 -35.65
N TYR A 404 -14.32 2.36 -36.04
CA TYR A 404 -15.03 3.24 -35.10
C TYR A 404 -15.68 2.45 -33.97
N PRO A 405 -15.66 2.94 -32.72
CA PRO A 405 -16.29 2.26 -31.59
C PRO A 405 -17.81 2.52 -31.54
N ASP A 406 -18.55 1.50 -31.12
CA ASP A 406 -19.94 1.64 -30.68
C ASP A 406 -19.99 2.06 -29.19
N LEU A 407 -19.04 1.56 -28.41
CA LEU A 407 -18.86 1.88 -27.00
C LEU A 407 -17.49 2.49 -26.78
N LEU A 408 -17.45 3.64 -26.12
CA LEU A 408 -16.23 4.29 -25.67
C LEU A 408 -16.25 4.35 -24.13
N LYS A 409 -15.25 3.72 -23.48
CA LYS A 409 -14.98 3.86 -22.03
C LYS A 409 -13.77 4.75 -21.86
N ILE A 410 -13.83 5.73 -20.96
CA ILE A 410 -12.72 6.62 -20.60
C ILE A 410 -12.62 6.69 -19.08
N ASP A 411 -11.43 6.36 -18.56
CA ASP A 411 -11.08 6.36 -17.16
C ASP A 411 -9.58 6.62 -17.07
N VAL A 412 -9.19 7.88 -16.97
CA VAL A 412 -7.82 8.37 -17.15
C VAL A 412 -7.40 9.39 -16.10
N GLN A 413 -8.10 9.43 -15.00
CA GLN A 413 -7.77 10.23 -13.83
C GLN A 413 -7.71 11.75 -14.12
N GLY A 414 -8.85 12.31 -14.56
CA GLY A 414 -9.09 13.74 -14.71
C GLY A 414 -8.92 14.29 -16.14
N CYS A 415 -8.44 13.48 -17.09
CA CYS A 415 -8.22 13.91 -18.50
C CYS A 415 -9.40 13.61 -19.43
N GLU A 416 -10.50 13.09 -18.93
CA GLU A 416 -11.64 12.53 -19.68
C GLU A 416 -12.22 13.57 -20.67
N ILE A 417 -12.44 14.77 -20.21
CA ILE A 417 -13.04 15.86 -21.03
C ILE A 417 -12.09 16.31 -22.12
N ASP A 418 -10.78 16.34 -21.86
CA ASP A 418 -9.80 16.69 -22.88
C ASP A 418 -9.75 15.62 -23.98
N ILE A 419 -9.78 14.35 -23.59
CA ILE A 419 -9.84 13.23 -24.54
C ILE A 419 -11.12 13.29 -25.40
N LEU A 420 -12.27 13.57 -24.79
CA LEU A 420 -13.53 13.74 -25.53
C LEU A 420 -13.45 14.88 -26.55
N LYS A 421 -12.83 16.00 -26.18
CA LYS A 421 -12.61 17.13 -27.13
C LYS A 421 -11.71 16.72 -28.30
N GLY A 422 -10.71 15.86 -28.07
CA GLY A 422 -9.82 15.30 -29.08
C GLY A 422 -10.41 14.12 -29.89
N SER A 423 -11.69 13.79 -29.69
CA SER A 423 -12.37 12.62 -30.26
C SER A 423 -13.58 12.99 -31.14
N THR A 424 -13.59 14.17 -31.72
CA THR A 424 -14.78 14.74 -32.41
C THR A 424 -15.29 13.89 -33.57
N ASP A 425 -14.43 13.20 -34.30
CA ASP A 425 -14.81 12.31 -35.39
C ASP A 425 -15.29 10.95 -34.85
N ILE A 426 -14.56 10.37 -33.90
CA ILE A 426 -14.95 9.12 -33.20
C ILE A 426 -16.32 9.27 -32.56
N LEU A 427 -16.56 10.38 -31.86
CA LEU A 427 -17.80 10.61 -31.15
C LEU A 427 -19.04 10.60 -32.05
N LYS A 428 -18.94 10.86 -33.33
CA LYS A 428 -20.08 10.73 -34.26
C LYS A 428 -20.61 9.30 -34.40
N HIS A 429 -19.78 8.31 -34.08
CA HIS A 429 -20.07 6.89 -34.24
C HIS A 429 -20.36 6.17 -32.91
N VAL A 430 -19.96 6.77 -31.79
CA VAL A 430 -20.19 6.23 -30.44
C VAL A 430 -21.69 6.29 -30.13
N LYS A 431 -22.26 5.15 -29.75
CA LYS A 431 -23.65 5.01 -29.32
C LYS A 431 -23.78 5.16 -27.80
N HIS A 432 -22.84 4.59 -27.09
CA HIS A 432 -22.78 4.62 -25.63
C HIS A 432 -21.39 5.05 -25.17
N LEU A 433 -21.35 5.88 -24.12
CA LEU A 433 -20.15 6.44 -23.53
C LEU A 433 -20.16 6.15 -22.02
N ILE A 434 -19.10 5.54 -21.51
CA ILE A 434 -18.87 5.36 -20.08
C ILE A 434 -17.66 6.22 -19.70
N VAL A 435 -17.84 7.12 -18.73
CA VAL A 435 -16.80 8.06 -18.30
C VAL A 435 -16.75 8.13 -16.80
N GLU A 436 -15.53 8.01 -16.23
CA GLU A 436 -15.29 8.36 -14.85
C GLU A 436 -15.25 9.89 -14.70
N LEU A 437 -16.01 10.45 -13.75
CA LEU A 437 -16.03 11.89 -13.51
C LEU A 437 -15.80 12.18 -12.02
N GLN A 438 -15.00 13.21 -11.75
CA GLN A 438 -14.62 13.59 -10.41
C GLN A 438 -15.66 14.52 -9.76
N HIS A 439 -15.97 14.27 -8.48
CA HIS A 439 -16.85 15.12 -7.65
C HIS A 439 -16.08 16.15 -6.85
N VAL A 440 -14.81 15.88 -6.56
CA VAL A 440 -13.87 16.79 -5.92
C VAL A 440 -12.64 16.94 -6.81
N GLU A 441 -11.90 18.03 -6.68
CA GLU A 441 -10.67 18.25 -7.45
C GLU A 441 -9.56 17.29 -6.97
N TYR A 442 -9.78 15.98 -7.19
CA TYR A 442 -8.80 14.96 -6.85
C TYR A 442 -7.52 15.11 -7.70
N ASN A 443 -7.67 15.47 -8.97
CA ASN A 443 -6.57 15.87 -9.86
C ASN A 443 -6.67 17.37 -10.13
N ILE A 444 -5.60 18.11 -9.83
CA ILE A 444 -5.58 19.58 -9.92
C ILE A 444 -5.83 20.04 -11.37
N GLY A 445 -6.91 20.79 -11.58
CA GLY A 445 -7.30 21.31 -12.89
C GLY A 445 -8.22 20.39 -13.68
N ALA A 446 -8.54 19.20 -13.20
CA ALA A 446 -9.53 18.31 -13.82
C ALA A 446 -10.93 18.92 -13.78
N GLN A 447 -11.73 18.66 -14.82
CA GLN A 447 -13.13 19.10 -14.87
C GLN A 447 -13.98 18.27 -13.92
N LEU A 448 -14.70 18.93 -13.02
CA LEU A 448 -15.60 18.25 -12.08
C LEU A 448 -16.91 17.84 -12.77
N PHE A 449 -17.63 16.91 -12.16
CA PHE A 449 -18.89 16.34 -12.63
C PHE A 449 -19.88 17.42 -13.14
N ASP A 450 -20.19 18.43 -12.32
CA ASP A 450 -21.19 19.46 -12.67
C ASP A 450 -20.81 20.29 -13.92
N ALA A 451 -19.51 20.50 -14.14
CA ALA A 451 -18.98 21.17 -15.31
C ALA A 451 -18.87 20.25 -16.54
N SER A 452 -18.65 18.95 -16.31
CA SER A 452 -18.47 17.96 -17.36
C SER A 452 -19.76 17.57 -18.06
N ILE A 453 -20.88 17.49 -17.32
CA ILE A 453 -22.17 17.07 -17.86
C ILE A 453 -22.61 17.97 -19.05
N PRO A 454 -22.67 19.31 -18.90
CA PRO A 454 -23.08 20.18 -20.03
C PRO A 454 -22.16 20.05 -21.26
N ILE A 455 -20.86 19.79 -21.02
CA ILE A 455 -19.90 19.61 -22.13
C ILE A 455 -20.21 18.31 -22.88
N ILE A 456 -20.41 17.19 -22.18
CA ILE A 456 -20.75 15.92 -22.81
C ILE A 456 -22.11 15.99 -23.51
N GLU A 457 -23.09 16.68 -22.91
CA GLU A 457 -24.41 16.89 -23.53
C GLU A 457 -24.33 17.72 -24.81
N SER A 458 -23.43 18.72 -24.86
CA SER A 458 -23.17 19.52 -26.07
C SER A 458 -22.54 18.71 -27.21
N MET A 459 -21.89 17.58 -26.88
CA MET A 459 -21.32 16.64 -27.86
C MET A 459 -22.37 15.66 -28.42
N GLY A 460 -23.65 15.81 -28.02
CA GLY A 460 -24.77 15.01 -28.54
C GLY A 460 -25.09 13.77 -27.71
N PHE A 461 -24.74 13.75 -26.47
CA PHE A 461 -25.08 12.67 -25.53
C PHE A 461 -26.11 13.13 -24.49
N GLU A 462 -26.75 12.17 -23.86
CA GLU A 462 -27.61 12.37 -22.70
C GLU A 462 -27.19 11.43 -21.57
N LEU A 463 -27.23 11.92 -20.35
CA LEU A 463 -26.94 11.11 -19.16
C LEU A 463 -28.07 10.13 -18.91
N ILE A 464 -27.75 8.81 -18.89
CA ILE A 464 -28.74 7.74 -18.69
C ILE A 464 -28.81 7.32 -17.23
N THR A 465 -27.68 7.24 -16.56
CA THR A 465 -27.66 6.87 -15.15
C THR A 465 -26.78 7.83 -14.38
N PRO A 466 -27.26 8.31 -13.23
CA PRO A 466 -26.53 9.30 -12.45
C PRO A 466 -25.24 8.76 -11.85
N ARG A 467 -25.16 7.45 -11.56
CA ARG A 467 -23.97 6.82 -10.99
C ARG A 467 -24.16 5.32 -10.94
N PHE A 468 -23.18 4.54 -11.34
CA PHE A 468 -23.22 3.07 -11.23
C PHE A 468 -22.00 2.43 -10.57
N SER A 469 -20.97 3.22 -10.27
CA SER A 469 -19.85 2.78 -9.45
C SER A 469 -19.87 3.55 -8.13
N PRO A 470 -19.98 2.87 -6.98
CA PRO A 470 -20.01 3.50 -5.67
C PRO A 470 -18.63 3.67 -5.03
N SER A 471 -17.55 3.36 -5.73
CA SER A 471 -16.26 3.05 -5.15
C SER A 471 -15.57 4.21 -4.43
N SER A 472 -15.90 5.47 -4.76
CA SER A 472 -15.22 6.60 -4.15
C SER A 472 -16.19 7.78 -3.96
N PRO A 473 -16.08 8.54 -2.85
CA PRO A 473 -16.76 9.83 -2.76
C PRO A 473 -16.13 10.90 -3.67
N ALA A 474 -14.93 10.65 -4.19
CA ALA A 474 -14.18 11.59 -5.02
C ALA A 474 -14.54 11.51 -6.51
N ASP A 475 -14.95 10.34 -6.99
CA ASP A 475 -15.23 10.05 -8.41
C ASP A 475 -16.32 8.98 -8.57
N ALA A 476 -16.84 8.85 -9.76
CA ALA A 476 -17.74 7.75 -10.13
C ALA A 476 -17.85 7.60 -11.66
N ASP A 477 -18.26 6.40 -12.09
CA ASP A 477 -18.56 6.11 -13.48
C ASP A 477 -19.99 6.52 -13.85
N TYR A 478 -20.10 7.13 -15.02
CA TYR A 478 -21.35 7.62 -15.59
C TYR A 478 -21.54 7.06 -16.98
N HIS A 479 -22.80 6.72 -17.28
CA HIS A 479 -23.19 6.24 -18.60
C HIS A 479 -24.02 7.30 -19.34
N PHE A 480 -23.58 7.57 -20.56
CA PHE A 480 -24.27 8.45 -21.48
C PHE A 480 -24.65 7.69 -22.75
N LYS A 481 -25.77 8.04 -23.31
CA LYS A 481 -26.25 7.50 -24.59
C LYS A 481 -26.32 8.66 -25.63
N ARG A 482 -26.01 8.34 -26.86
CA ARG A 482 -26.20 9.32 -27.96
C ARG A 482 -27.67 9.67 -28.10
N LYS A 483 -27.95 10.98 -28.18
CA LYS A 483 -29.28 11.50 -28.48
C LYS A 483 -29.69 11.04 -29.87
N GLU A 484 -30.89 10.47 -30.00
CA GLU A 484 -31.50 10.21 -31.30
C GLU A 484 -31.83 11.54 -31.94
N ILE A 485 -31.33 11.77 -33.18
CA ILE A 485 -31.59 13.00 -33.96
C ILE A 485 -32.91 12.85 -34.66
#